data_1f090910f97cde61eda6147058847008
#
_entry.id   1f090910f97cde61eda6147058847008
#
_cell.length_a   1.000
_cell.length_b   1.000
_cell.length_c   1.000
_cell.angle_alpha   90.00
_cell.angle_beta   90.00
_cell.angle_gamma   90.00
#
_symmetry.space_group_name_H-M   'P 1'
#
loop_
_entity.id
_entity.type
_entity.pdbx_description
1 polymer ?
#
loop_
_entity_poly.entity_id
_entity_poly.type
_entity_poly.pdbx_seq_one_letter_code
_entity_poly.pdbx_strand_id
1 'polypeptide(L)'
;MVVLQPYEYHPNTSELVRLLKKGHHNVKLTDKEWKTLYNWIDYNAPDKGYFNANVLTDLPYKGFDQIKRRKELTDKYANGAGVDWKKEIADYADYLKKQGPITPVMPEKAAPVKEKTLKVKGWPFGADRIKEMLAKEKETRKVVEIAPGVKVNFVRIPAGEFVMGSYRGEPDAYPTAKVKIDKAFWMAELETTNEQFNVVFPDHDSRFVDQQWKDHVVQGYPANKPEQPVIRVSYNDAMEFCRKLSEKTGLKITLPTEAQWEWACRAGSDQDFWYGDMHADFGKKDNLADKTTLLFAVYGVDPQPMAKTNPWYKYYTFLPKEESVDDGNLVQVGGKAYEANPFGLYSMHGNVAEWTRSDYVSYPYNEKTKETSEYKVARGGSYIDRPKYAASHTRKAYYPYQRVFNVGFRMIIED
;
A
#
# COMPACT_ATOMS: atom_id res chain seq x y z
N MET A 1 1.99 -14.73 28.33
CA MET A 1 3.32 -14.38 27.79
C MET A 1 4.14 -15.65 27.74
N VAL A 2 4.49 -16.11 26.58
CA VAL A 2 5.38 -17.26 26.43
C VAL A 2 6.80 -16.76 26.72
N VAL A 3 7.45 -17.35 27.70
CA VAL A 3 8.87 -17.09 27.96
C VAL A 3 9.63 -17.72 26.79
N LEU A 4 10.16 -16.88 25.91
CA LEU A 4 10.92 -17.33 24.75
C LEU A 4 12.15 -18.12 25.20
N GLN A 5 12.43 -19.22 24.52
CA GLN A 5 13.62 -20.00 24.76
C GLN A 5 14.87 -19.19 24.40
N PRO A 6 16.00 -19.37 25.09
CA PRO A 6 17.25 -18.73 24.69
C PRO A 6 17.54 -19.00 23.22
N TYR A 7 17.94 -17.98 22.50
CA TYR A 7 18.17 -18.00 21.05
C TYR A 7 16.94 -18.12 20.16
N GLU A 8 15.73 -18.18 20.67
CA GLU A 8 14.53 -18.22 19.82
C GLU A 8 14.38 -16.94 18.97
N TYR A 9 14.79 -15.79 19.52
CA TYR A 9 14.83 -14.49 18.82
C TYR A 9 16.19 -13.77 18.95
N HIS A 10 17.25 -14.52 19.18
CA HIS A 10 18.60 -13.96 19.27
C HIS A 10 19.11 -13.57 17.87
N PRO A 11 19.96 -12.52 17.72
CA PRO A 11 20.53 -12.13 16.42
C PRO A 11 21.16 -13.29 15.66
N ASN A 12 21.89 -14.17 16.34
CA ASN A 12 22.56 -15.32 15.71
C ASN A 12 21.59 -16.42 15.23
N THR A 13 20.37 -16.45 15.71
CA THR A 13 19.31 -17.38 15.28
C THR A 13 18.31 -16.72 14.36
N SER A 14 18.37 -15.39 14.25
CA SER A 14 17.52 -14.62 13.32
C SER A 14 17.75 -15.11 11.88
N GLU A 15 16.65 -15.44 11.22
CA GLU A 15 16.69 -15.84 9.82
C GLU A 15 17.26 -14.74 8.93
N LEU A 16 16.96 -13.49 9.24
CA LEU A 16 17.53 -12.32 8.57
C LEU A 16 19.06 -12.29 8.66
N VAL A 17 19.62 -12.49 9.87
CA VAL A 17 21.09 -12.50 10.05
C VAL A 17 21.72 -13.67 9.32
N ARG A 18 21.11 -14.86 9.36
CA ARG A 18 21.59 -16.04 8.61
C ARG A 18 21.57 -15.80 7.11
N LEU A 19 20.51 -15.18 6.61
CA LEU A 19 20.32 -14.85 5.21
C LEU A 19 21.38 -13.86 4.72
N LEU A 20 21.62 -12.79 5.46
CA LEU A 20 22.62 -11.77 5.13
C LEU A 20 24.05 -12.33 5.21
N LYS A 21 24.36 -13.17 6.21
CA LYS A 21 25.67 -13.86 6.29
C LYS A 21 25.93 -14.82 5.13
N LYS A 22 24.89 -15.40 4.54
CA LYS A 22 24.97 -16.22 3.32
C LYS A 22 25.17 -15.41 2.04
N GLY A 23 25.14 -14.08 2.11
CA GLY A 23 25.31 -13.20 0.95
C GLY A 23 24.03 -13.00 0.12
N HIS A 24 22.88 -12.93 0.76
CA HIS A 24 21.60 -12.66 0.10
C HIS A 24 21.66 -11.35 -0.69
N HIS A 25 21.32 -11.41 -1.97
CA HIS A 25 21.32 -10.28 -2.91
C HIS A 25 22.65 -9.47 -2.95
N ASN A 26 23.79 -10.11 -2.66
CA ASN A 26 25.09 -9.46 -2.59
C ASN A 26 25.21 -8.33 -1.55
N VAL A 27 24.30 -8.25 -0.60
CA VAL A 27 24.38 -7.30 0.51
C VAL A 27 25.62 -7.60 1.35
N LYS A 28 26.46 -6.59 1.48
CA LYS A 28 27.64 -6.62 2.35
C LYS A 28 27.49 -5.53 3.40
N LEU A 29 27.38 -5.93 4.65
CA LEU A 29 27.30 -4.99 5.76
C LEU A 29 28.68 -4.75 6.33
N THR A 30 28.98 -3.51 6.67
CA THR A 30 30.14 -3.11 7.45
C THR A 30 29.97 -3.56 8.91
N ASP A 31 31.05 -3.61 9.69
CA ASP A 31 31.00 -3.95 11.12
C ASP A 31 30.06 -3.03 11.90
N LYS A 32 30.00 -1.77 11.54
CA LYS A 32 29.08 -0.79 12.13
C LYS A 32 27.62 -1.13 11.85
N GLU A 33 27.29 -1.51 10.62
CA GLU A 33 25.93 -1.90 10.23
C GLU A 33 25.53 -3.24 10.86
N TRP A 34 26.44 -4.21 10.92
CA TRP A 34 26.22 -5.45 11.66
C TRP A 34 25.91 -5.18 13.13
N LYS A 35 26.69 -4.32 13.78
CA LYS A 35 26.48 -3.94 15.19
C LYS A 35 25.13 -3.24 15.36
N THR A 36 24.75 -2.36 14.43
CA THR A 36 23.44 -1.69 14.46
C THR A 36 22.30 -2.69 14.31
N LEU A 37 22.41 -3.64 13.37
CA LEU A 37 21.42 -4.68 13.15
C LEU A 37 21.26 -5.59 14.38
N TYR A 38 22.37 -6.02 14.99
CA TYR A 38 22.32 -6.83 16.20
C TYR A 38 21.68 -6.08 17.37
N ASN A 39 22.09 -4.85 17.60
CA ASN A 39 21.51 -4.01 18.63
C ASN A 39 20.00 -3.80 18.40
N TRP A 40 19.58 -3.59 17.15
CA TRP A 40 18.17 -3.43 16.82
C TRP A 40 17.36 -4.69 17.12
N ILE A 41 17.86 -5.87 16.79
CA ILE A 41 17.24 -7.15 17.09
C ILE A 41 17.18 -7.36 18.62
N ASP A 42 18.27 -7.08 19.32
CA ASP A 42 18.35 -7.24 20.79
C ASP A 42 17.46 -6.23 21.51
N TYR A 43 17.34 -5.00 21.00
CA TYR A 43 16.49 -3.97 21.59
C TYR A 43 15.00 -4.28 21.46
N ASN A 44 14.56 -4.89 20.36
CA ASN A 44 13.15 -5.23 20.16
C ASN A 44 12.70 -6.42 21.03
N ALA A 45 13.60 -7.27 21.45
CA ALA A 45 13.26 -8.39 22.30
C ALA A 45 13.01 -7.99 23.78
N PRO A 46 13.80 -7.09 24.41
CA PRO A 46 13.53 -6.62 25.76
C PRO A 46 12.37 -5.63 25.87
N ASP A 47 12.09 -4.85 24.83
CA ASP A 47 11.09 -3.79 24.86
C ASP A 47 9.67 -4.33 25.06
N LYS A 48 9.36 -5.50 24.52
CA LYS A 48 8.10 -6.19 24.83
C LYS A 48 7.98 -6.53 26.32
N GLY A 49 9.06 -6.87 26.97
CA GLY A 49 9.09 -7.12 28.42
C GLY A 49 8.84 -5.86 29.24
N TYR A 50 9.40 -4.73 28.83
CA TYR A 50 9.26 -3.45 29.54
C TYR A 50 7.87 -2.82 29.33
N PHE A 51 7.37 -2.84 28.13
CA PHE A 51 6.01 -2.36 27.81
C PHE A 51 4.95 -3.14 28.60
N ASN A 52 5.09 -4.44 28.65
CA ASN A 52 4.18 -5.30 29.39
C ASN A 52 4.29 -5.14 30.91
N ALA A 53 5.46 -4.80 31.45
CA ALA A 53 5.62 -4.54 32.89
C ALA A 53 4.81 -3.31 33.35
N ASN A 54 4.63 -2.33 32.48
CA ASN A 54 3.81 -1.15 32.78
C ASN A 54 2.31 -1.35 32.52
N VAL A 55 1.93 -2.26 31.61
CA VAL A 55 0.54 -2.50 31.22
C VAL A 55 -0.09 -3.62 32.01
N LEU A 56 0.71 -4.52 32.61
CA LEU A 56 0.27 -5.78 33.22
C LEU A 56 0.49 -5.83 34.73
N THR A 57 0.23 -4.72 35.41
CA THR A 57 0.34 -4.67 36.90
C THR A 57 -0.49 -5.72 37.62
N ASP A 58 -1.49 -6.30 36.98
CA ASP A 58 -2.43 -7.26 37.56
C ASP A 58 -2.28 -8.70 37.05
N LEU A 59 -1.28 -8.98 36.21
CA LEU A 59 -1.04 -10.35 35.73
C LEU A 59 -0.11 -11.14 36.68
N PRO A 60 -0.15 -12.51 36.63
CA PRO A 60 0.60 -13.39 37.53
C PRO A 60 2.12 -13.27 37.45
N TYR A 61 2.63 -12.34 36.68
CA TYR A 61 4.06 -12.00 36.55
C TYR A 61 4.51 -10.90 37.53
N LYS A 62 3.67 -10.48 38.45
CA LYS A 62 4.02 -9.57 39.53
C LYS A 62 5.19 -10.14 40.31
N GLY A 63 6.35 -9.49 40.21
CA GLY A 63 7.59 -9.97 40.82
C GLY A 63 8.55 -10.74 39.94
N PHE A 64 8.30 -10.76 38.60
CA PHE A 64 9.26 -11.31 37.65
C PHE A 64 10.47 -10.36 37.54
N ASP A 65 11.57 -10.73 38.14
CA ASP A 65 12.81 -9.97 38.09
C ASP A 65 13.54 -10.27 36.75
N GLN A 66 13.29 -9.41 35.77
CA GLN A 66 13.91 -9.47 34.44
C GLN A 66 15.43 -9.44 34.53
N ILE A 67 16.00 -8.68 35.44
CA ILE A 67 17.46 -8.55 35.62
C ILE A 67 18.02 -9.88 36.13
N LYS A 68 17.39 -10.46 37.12
CA LYS A 68 17.78 -11.77 37.67
C LYS A 68 17.67 -12.86 36.60
N ARG A 69 16.56 -12.89 35.86
CA ARG A 69 16.36 -13.88 34.79
C ARG A 69 17.35 -13.72 33.65
N ARG A 70 17.62 -12.50 33.26
CA ARG A 70 18.63 -12.19 32.24
C ARG A 70 20.01 -12.65 32.66
N LYS A 71 20.37 -12.40 33.91
CA LYS A 71 21.64 -12.87 34.49
C LYS A 71 21.74 -14.40 34.47
N GLU A 72 20.72 -15.11 34.94
CA GLU A 72 20.65 -16.58 34.90
C GLU A 72 20.83 -17.14 33.50
N LEU A 73 20.18 -16.53 32.51
CA LEU A 73 20.27 -16.95 31.12
C LEU A 73 21.66 -16.63 30.52
N THR A 74 22.23 -15.48 30.83
CA THR A 74 23.59 -15.11 30.38
C THR A 74 24.62 -16.03 31.00
N ASP A 75 24.54 -16.32 32.28
CA ASP A 75 25.44 -17.25 32.94
C ASP A 75 25.34 -18.67 32.38
N LYS A 76 24.12 -19.09 32.02
CA LYS A 76 23.86 -20.44 31.50
C LYS A 76 24.27 -20.63 30.02
N TYR A 77 24.06 -19.63 29.19
CA TYR A 77 24.15 -19.81 27.72
C TYR A 77 25.20 -18.95 27.02
N ALA A 78 25.68 -17.88 27.63
CA ALA A 78 26.60 -16.93 27.02
C ALA A 78 27.98 -16.89 27.69
N ASN A 79 28.32 -17.87 28.54
CA ASN A 79 29.55 -17.85 29.37
C ASN A 79 29.74 -16.52 30.11
N GLY A 80 28.64 -15.95 30.62
CA GLY A 80 28.59 -14.64 31.27
C GLY A 80 29.31 -14.55 32.60
N ALA A 81 30.14 -15.53 32.98
CA ALA A 81 30.99 -15.47 34.14
C ALA A 81 31.99 -14.30 33.98
N GLY A 82 31.64 -13.17 34.60
CA GLY A 82 32.46 -11.96 34.58
C GLY A 82 31.77 -10.71 34.09
N VAL A 83 30.51 -10.76 33.66
CA VAL A 83 29.74 -9.57 33.30
C VAL A 83 29.13 -8.95 34.56
N ASP A 84 29.70 -7.83 35.00
CA ASP A 84 29.12 -7.02 36.09
C ASP A 84 28.09 -6.05 35.49
N TRP A 85 26.83 -6.47 35.51
CA TRP A 85 25.70 -5.69 34.98
C TRP A 85 25.54 -4.33 35.67
N LYS A 86 25.89 -4.24 36.95
CA LYS A 86 25.81 -2.96 37.69
C LYS A 86 26.88 -2.00 37.16
N LYS A 87 28.07 -2.52 36.92
CA LYS A 87 29.14 -1.75 36.33
C LYS A 87 28.80 -1.30 34.89
N GLU A 88 28.29 -2.19 34.04
CA GLU A 88 27.91 -1.83 32.65
C GLU A 88 26.81 -0.78 32.66
N ILE A 89 25.80 -0.89 33.52
CA ILE A 89 24.74 0.13 33.63
C ILE A 89 25.32 1.47 34.11
N ALA A 90 26.23 1.44 35.07
CA ALA A 90 26.90 2.64 35.58
C ALA A 90 27.81 3.26 34.49
N ASP A 91 28.61 2.46 33.79
CA ASP A 91 29.49 2.90 32.74
C ASP A 91 28.66 3.52 31.56
N TYR A 92 27.51 2.93 31.22
CA TYR A 92 26.62 3.47 30.21
C TYR A 92 25.95 4.77 30.66
N ALA A 93 25.52 4.84 31.92
CA ALA A 93 24.97 6.07 32.50
C ALA A 93 26.00 7.21 32.51
N ASP A 94 27.26 6.88 32.84
CA ASP A 94 28.38 7.84 32.82
C ASP A 94 28.77 8.23 31.37
N TYR A 95 28.68 7.30 30.43
CA TYR A 95 28.82 7.61 29.01
C TYR A 95 27.75 8.60 28.54
N LEU A 96 26.48 8.38 28.87
CA LEU A 96 25.40 9.30 28.54
C LEU A 96 25.56 10.67 29.16
N LYS A 97 26.02 10.74 30.43
CA LYS A 97 26.33 12.02 31.10
C LYS A 97 27.47 12.78 30.39
N LYS A 98 28.51 12.06 29.94
CA LYS A 98 29.64 12.66 29.22
C LYS A 98 29.26 13.16 27.81
N GLN A 99 28.24 12.56 27.19
CA GLN A 99 27.70 13.03 25.91
C GLN A 99 27.00 14.39 26.04
N GLY A 100 26.60 14.76 27.26
CA GLY A 100 25.81 15.96 27.50
C GLY A 100 24.39 15.87 26.93
N PRO A 101 23.60 16.92 27.10
CA PRO A 101 22.26 16.96 26.53
C PRO A 101 22.37 16.94 24.99
N ILE A 102 21.75 15.93 24.38
CA ILE A 102 21.59 15.89 22.94
C ILE A 102 20.70 17.06 22.57
N THR A 103 21.30 18.07 21.94
CA THR A 103 20.49 19.13 21.32
C THR A 103 19.78 18.50 20.14
N PRO A 104 18.43 18.41 20.15
CA PRO A 104 17.71 17.90 18.99
C PRO A 104 18.06 18.76 17.79
N VAL A 105 18.63 18.15 16.77
CA VAL A 105 18.76 18.82 15.47
C VAL A 105 17.35 18.90 14.92
N MET A 106 16.72 20.07 15.12
CA MET A 106 15.45 20.34 14.45
C MET A 106 15.73 20.38 12.95
N PRO A 107 15.08 19.55 12.16
CA PRO A 107 15.22 19.64 10.72
C PRO A 107 14.87 21.07 10.28
N GLU A 108 15.70 21.66 9.42
CA GLU A 108 15.37 22.94 8.81
C GLU A 108 13.96 22.84 8.24
N LYS A 109 13.11 23.81 8.62
CA LYS A 109 11.76 23.87 8.10
C LYS A 109 11.88 24.02 6.58
N ALA A 110 11.51 22.98 5.85
CA ALA A 110 11.56 23.03 4.39
C ALA A 110 10.86 24.30 3.90
N ALA A 111 11.52 25.03 3.02
CA ALA A 111 10.91 26.22 2.42
C ALA A 111 9.58 25.81 1.76
N PRO A 112 8.50 26.59 1.95
CA PRO A 112 7.23 26.27 1.33
C PRO A 112 7.42 26.17 -0.18
N VAL A 113 6.95 25.05 -0.75
CA VAL A 113 7.02 24.82 -2.18
C VAL A 113 6.15 25.87 -2.87
N LYS A 114 6.74 26.63 -3.77
CA LYS A 114 5.96 27.60 -4.57
C LYS A 114 5.13 26.83 -5.59
N GLU A 115 3.82 26.85 -5.41
CA GLU A 115 2.88 26.29 -6.36
C GLU A 115 3.00 27.01 -7.72
N LYS A 116 3.17 26.22 -8.77
CA LYS A 116 3.13 26.71 -10.13
C LYS A 116 1.83 26.29 -10.80
N THR A 117 0.91 27.20 -10.96
CA THR A 117 -0.33 26.93 -11.68
C THR A 117 -0.04 26.70 -13.16
N LEU A 118 -0.19 25.46 -13.62
CA LEU A 118 -0.12 25.11 -15.02
C LEU A 118 -1.52 25.22 -15.66
N LYS A 119 -1.58 25.77 -16.87
CA LYS A 119 -2.84 25.83 -17.64
C LYS A 119 -2.72 24.96 -18.88
N VAL A 120 -3.68 24.07 -19.07
CA VAL A 120 -3.86 23.28 -20.30
C VAL A 120 -5.16 23.73 -20.95
N LYS A 121 -5.13 23.96 -22.26
CA LYS A 121 -6.31 24.42 -22.98
C LYS A 121 -7.40 23.36 -22.97
N GLY A 122 -8.56 23.72 -22.43
CA GLY A 122 -9.69 22.80 -22.33
C GLY A 122 -9.61 21.80 -21.18
N TRP A 123 -8.75 22.04 -20.18
CA TRP A 123 -8.66 21.32 -18.92
C TRP A 123 -8.84 22.32 -17.75
N PRO A 124 -9.57 22.00 -16.66
CA PRO A 124 -10.45 20.82 -16.52
C PRO A 124 -11.70 20.90 -17.43
N PHE A 125 -12.44 19.78 -17.53
CA PHE A 125 -13.64 19.72 -18.35
C PHE A 125 -14.72 18.82 -17.75
N GLY A 126 -15.97 19.09 -18.12
CA GLY A 126 -17.13 18.35 -17.64
C GLY A 126 -17.68 17.34 -18.65
N ALA A 127 -18.86 16.78 -18.30
CA ALA A 127 -19.52 15.69 -19.01
C ALA A 127 -19.79 15.98 -20.51
N ASP A 128 -20.12 17.21 -20.88
CA ASP A 128 -20.40 17.55 -22.29
C ASP A 128 -19.15 17.42 -23.14
N ARG A 129 -18.01 17.86 -22.63
CA ARG A 129 -16.75 17.69 -23.35
C ARG A 129 -16.36 16.22 -23.49
N ILE A 130 -16.63 15.39 -22.47
CA ILE A 130 -16.43 13.93 -22.54
C ILE A 130 -17.29 13.33 -23.64
N LYS A 131 -18.56 13.69 -23.72
CA LYS A 131 -19.46 13.24 -24.82
C LYS A 131 -18.91 13.61 -26.20
N GLU A 132 -18.41 14.85 -26.36
CA GLU A 132 -17.81 15.30 -27.60
C GLU A 132 -16.53 14.51 -27.96
N MET A 133 -15.72 14.17 -26.97
CA MET A 133 -14.50 13.38 -27.18
C MET A 133 -14.85 11.94 -27.57
N LEU A 134 -15.77 11.31 -26.86
CA LEU A 134 -16.21 9.95 -27.15
C LEU A 134 -16.98 9.83 -28.46
N ALA A 135 -17.72 10.87 -28.87
CA ALA A 135 -18.41 10.89 -30.17
C ALA A 135 -17.47 10.84 -31.39
N LYS A 136 -16.19 11.11 -31.18
CA LYS A 136 -15.16 11.00 -32.24
C LYS A 136 -14.61 9.57 -32.36
N GLU A 137 -14.81 8.76 -31.37
CA GLU A 137 -14.38 7.37 -31.38
C GLU A 137 -15.41 6.50 -32.13
N LYS A 138 -14.92 5.54 -32.91
CA LYS A 138 -15.80 4.62 -33.66
C LYS A 138 -16.57 3.70 -32.75
N GLU A 139 -15.93 3.28 -31.71
CA GLU A 139 -16.48 2.41 -30.66
C GLU A 139 -16.06 2.95 -29.30
N THR A 140 -16.97 2.91 -28.34
CA THR A 140 -16.72 3.37 -26.97
C THR A 140 -16.69 2.22 -25.95
N ARG A 141 -17.11 1.02 -26.36
CA ARG A 141 -17.10 -0.20 -25.55
C ARG A 141 -16.62 -1.38 -26.38
N LYS A 142 -15.85 -2.25 -25.76
CA LYS A 142 -15.35 -3.49 -26.34
C LYS A 142 -15.44 -4.60 -25.29
N VAL A 143 -15.84 -5.80 -25.74
CA VAL A 143 -15.83 -7.01 -24.91
C VAL A 143 -14.84 -7.97 -25.51
N VAL A 144 -13.92 -8.47 -24.68
CA VAL A 144 -12.92 -9.47 -25.07
C VAL A 144 -13.16 -10.72 -24.24
N GLU A 145 -13.43 -11.83 -24.91
CA GLU A 145 -13.50 -13.15 -24.29
C GLU A 145 -12.08 -13.73 -24.19
N ILE A 146 -11.59 -13.87 -22.98
CA ILE A 146 -10.20 -14.32 -22.69
C ILE A 146 -10.11 -15.83 -22.44
N ALA A 147 -11.23 -16.46 -22.12
CA ALA A 147 -11.41 -17.92 -22.04
C ALA A 147 -12.91 -18.22 -22.23
N PRO A 148 -13.33 -19.47 -22.50
CA PRO A 148 -14.74 -19.81 -22.63
C PRO A 148 -15.56 -19.31 -21.43
N GLY A 149 -16.47 -18.37 -21.69
CA GLY A 149 -17.34 -17.76 -20.70
C GLY A 149 -16.69 -16.62 -19.87
N VAL A 150 -15.37 -16.46 -19.88
CA VAL A 150 -14.67 -15.41 -19.12
C VAL A 150 -14.40 -14.20 -20.01
N LYS A 151 -15.01 -13.08 -19.67
CA LYS A 151 -14.99 -11.85 -20.47
C LYS A 151 -14.38 -10.68 -19.70
N VAL A 152 -13.79 -9.76 -20.46
CA VAL A 152 -13.34 -8.45 -19.96
C VAL A 152 -14.04 -7.36 -20.74
N ASN A 153 -14.69 -6.45 -20.04
CA ASN A 153 -15.30 -5.27 -20.64
C ASN A 153 -14.29 -4.13 -20.63
N PHE A 154 -14.13 -3.46 -21.75
CA PHE A 154 -13.26 -2.30 -21.91
C PHE A 154 -14.08 -1.09 -22.32
N VAL A 155 -13.68 0.07 -21.82
CA VAL A 155 -14.17 1.39 -22.26
C VAL A 155 -13.08 2.15 -23.01
N ARG A 156 -13.47 2.94 -23.96
CA ARG A 156 -12.57 3.79 -24.73
C ARG A 156 -12.20 5.02 -23.93
N ILE A 157 -10.91 5.20 -23.67
CA ILE A 157 -10.36 6.40 -23.04
C ILE A 157 -9.80 7.29 -24.15
N PRO A 158 -10.38 8.50 -24.35
CA PRO A 158 -9.96 9.36 -25.44
C PRO A 158 -8.58 9.97 -25.21
N ALA A 159 -7.90 10.33 -26.29
CA ALA A 159 -6.69 11.14 -26.25
C ALA A 159 -6.97 12.54 -25.70
N GLY A 160 -5.96 13.16 -25.07
CA GLY A 160 -6.12 14.50 -24.51
C GLY A 160 -4.88 15.01 -23.80
N GLU A 161 -5.01 16.16 -23.16
CA GLU A 161 -3.93 16.78 -22.40
C GLU A 161 -4.48 17.27 -21.05
N PHE A 162 -3.70 17.10 -19.99
CA PHE A 162 -4.10 17.47 -18.63
C PHE A 162 -2.91 17.91 -17.77
N VAL A 163 -3.21 18.40 -16.58
CA VAL A 163 -2.21 18.66 -15.55
C VAL A 163 -2.14 17.44 -14.64
N MET A 164 -1.02 16.72 -14.66
CA MET A 164 -0.74 15.56 -13.84
C MET A 164 -0.09 15.96 -12.53
N GLY A 165 -0.46 15.27 -11.44
CA GLY A 165 0.00 15.56 -10.10
C GLY A 165 -0.84 16.60 -9.37
N SER A 166 -0.44 16.98 -8.16
CA SER A 166 -1.13 17.98 -7.34
C SER A 166 -0.25 18.51 -6.22
N TYR A 167 -0.30 19.81 -5.98
CA TYR A 167 0.32 20.43 -4.77
C TYR A 167 -0.51 20.19 -3.50
N ARG A 168 -1.71 19.63 -3.61
CA ARG A 168 -2.53 19.20 -2.45
C ARG A 168 -2.12 17.83 -1.93
N GLY A 169 -1.31 17.08 -2.70
CA GLY A 169 -0.84 15.75 -2.37
C GLY A 169 0.44 15.73 -1.56
N GLU A 170 0.96 14.51 -1.41
CA GLU A 170 2.28 14.28 -0.79
C GLU A 170 3.41 14.81 -1.70
N PRO A 171 4.62 15.02 -1.17
CA PRO A 171 5.74 15.61 -1.92
C PRO A 171 6.09 14.93 -3.24
N ASP A 172 5.78 13.66 -3.39
CA ASP A 172 6.00 12.87 -4.60
C ASP A 172 4.96 13.10 -5.70
N ALA A 173 3.89 13.85 -5.40
CA ALA A 173 2.84 14.22 -6.36
C ALA A 173 3.10 15.57 -7.05
N TYR A 174 4.20 16.25 -6.74
CA TYR A 174 4.56 17.55 -7.34
C TYR A 174 6.08 17.66 -7.57
N PRO A 175 6.55 18.65 -8.39
CA PRO A 175 5.76 19.66 -9.10
C PRO A 175 4.89 19.06 -10.20
N THR A 176 3.74 19.70 -10.46
CA THR A 176 2.80 19.27 -11.50
C THR A 176 3.40 19.37 -12.89
N ALA A 177 2.92 18.56 -13.82
CA ALA A 177 3.36 18.54 -15.21
C ALA A 177 2.18 18.64 -16.20
N LYS A 178 2.41 19.25 -17.36
CA LYS A 178 1.50 19.10 -18.51
C LYS A 178 1.80 17.78 -19.20
N VAL A 179 0.82 16.92 -19.27
CA VAL A 179 0.96 15.59 -19.85
C VAL A 179 -0.05 15.40 -20.96
N LYS A 180 0.40 14.83 -22.07
CA LYS A 180 -0.43 14.56 -23.24
C LYS A 180 -0.57 13.06 -23.43
N ILE A 181 -1.79 12.59 -23.51
CA ILE A 181 -2.14 11.24 -23.95
C ILE A 181 -2.35 11.31 -25.46
N ASP A 182 -1.34 10.90 -26.22
CA ASP A 182 -1.30 11.10 -27.66
C ASP A 182 -2.32 10.28 -28.43
N LYS A 183 -2.67 9.09 -27.95
CA LYS A 183 -3.61 8.17 -28.58
C LYS A 183 -4.67 7.73 -27.60
N ALA A 184 -5.88 7.57 -28.09
CA ALA A 184 -6.93 6.90 -27.34
C ALA A 184 -6.55 5.42 -27.13
N PHE A 185 -6.99 4.85 -26.03
CA PHE A 185 -6.72 3.46 -25.67
C PHE A 185 -7.95 2.83 -25.02
N TRP A 186 -7.95 1.52 -24.86
CA TRP A 186 -8.98 0.80 -24.16
C TRP A 186 -8.53 0.50 -22.75
N MET A 187 -9.38 0.75 -21.76
CA MET A 187 -9.10 0.40 -20.35
C MET A 187 -10.20 -0.52 -19.84
N ALA A 188 -9.83 -1.56 -19.10
CA ALA A 188 -10.78 -2.46 -18.47
C ALA A 188 -11.71 -1.67 -17.55
N GLU A 189 -13.01 -1.91 -17.67
CA GLU A 189 -14.07 -1.21 -16.94
C GLU A 189 -13.92 -1.37 -15.41
N LEU A 190 -13.44 -2.55 -15.01
CA LEU A 190 -13.16 -2.96 -13.64
C LEU A 190 -11.71 -3.40 -13.49
N GLU A 191 -11.25 -3.52 -12.26
CA GLU A 191 -10.00 -4.20 -11.93
C GLU A 191 -10.06 -5.67 -12.41
N THR A 192 -8.92 -6.27 -12.69
CA THR A 192 -8.84 -7.69 -13.05
C THR A 192 -9.32 -8.57 -11.92
N THR A 193 -10.28 -9.45 -12.20
CA THR A 193 -10.87 -10.33 -11.18
C THR A 193 -10.06 -11.60 -10.93
N ASN A 194 -10.32 -12.30 -9.81
CA ASN A 194 -9.73 -13.61 -9.53
C ASN A 194 -10.04 -14.61 -10.66
N GLU A 195 -11.30 -14.66 -11.14
CA GLU A 195 -11.70 -15.52 -12.24
C GLU A 195 -10.88 -15.25 -13.50
N GLN A 196 -10.73 -13.99 -13.87
CA GLN A 196 -9.95 -13.58 -15.03
C GLN A 196 -8.47 -13.93 -14.87
N PHE A 197 -7.90 -13.67 -13.70
CA PHE A 197 -6.48 -13.96 -13.44
C PHE A 197 -6.18 -15.45 -13.46
N ASN A 198 -7.11 -16.27 -12.97
CA ASN A 198 -6.97 -17.72 -12.95
C ASN A 198 -7.00 -18.37 -14.34
N VAL A 199 -7.42 -17.65 -15.38
CA VAL A 199 -7.28 -18.11 -16.79
C VAL A 199 -5.82 -18.37 -17.16
N VAL A 200 -4.90 -17.64 -16.55
CA VAL A 200 -3.45 -17.72 -16.80
C VAL A 200 -2.70 -18.35 -15.65
N PHE A 201 -3.14 -18.09 -14.42
CA PHE A 201 -2.52 -18.57 -13.18
C PHE A 201 -3.56 -19.33 -12.32
N PRO A 202 -3.92 -20.56 -12.70
CA PRO A 202 -5.02 -21.30 -12.06
C PRO A 202 -4.80 -21.61 -10.57
N ASP A 203 -3.54 -21.65 -10.14
CA ASP A 203 -3.18 -21.92 -8.74
C ASP A 203 -3.08 -20.66 -7.87
N HIS A 204 -3.38 -19.48 -8.43
CA HIS A 204 -3.37 -18.27 -7.65
C HIS A 204 -4.57 -18.20 -6.70
N ASP A 205 -4.30 -17.84 -5.45
CA ASP A 205 -5.30 -17.63 -4.41
C ASP A 205 -5.06 -16.28 -3.72
N SER A 206 -5.99 -15.35 -3.86
CA SER A 206 -6.00 -14.08 -3.13
C SER A 206 -6.27 -14.24 -1.63
N ARG A 207 -6.62 -15.43 -1.19
CA ARG A 207 -6.80 -15.84 0.20
C ARG A 207 -7.89 -15.06 0.93
N PHE A 208 -7.60 -14.78 2.19
CA PHE A 208 -8.42 -14.00 3.10
C PHE A 208 -7.66 -12.76 3.53
N VAL A 209 -8.37 -11.69 3.82
CA VAL A 209 -7.84 -10.47 4.43
C VAL A 209 -8.11 -10.54 5.92
N ASP A 210 -7.21 -9.98 6.72
CA ASP A 210 -7.28 -9.99 8.17
C ASP A 210 -7.34 -11.40 8.78
N GLN A 211 -6.44 -12.27 8.34
CA GLN A 211 -6.12 -13.49 9.06
C GLN A 211 -5.35 -13.10 10.33
N GLN A 212 -6.06 -13.04 11.43
CA GLN A 212 -5.62 -12.41 12.65
C GLN A 212 -4.60 -13.21 13.44
N TRP A 213 -4.69 -14.52 13.34
CA TRP A 213 -3.84 -15.40 14.11
C TRP A 213 -2.80 -16.05 13.20
N LYS A 214 -1.57 -16.08 13.64
CA LYS A 214 -0.50 -16.78 12.92
C LYS A 214 -0.77 -18.28 12.74
N ASP A 215 -1.61 -18.84 13.57
CA ASP A 215 -2.06 -20.23 13.50
C ASP A 215 -3.23 -20.46 12.53
N HIS A 216 -3.80 -19.39 11.98
CA HIS A 216 -4.88 -19.43 11.01
C HIS A 216 -6.13 -20.21 11.47
N VAL A 217 -6.40 -20.26 12.76
CA VAL A 217 -7.58 -20.91 13.33
C VAL A 217 -8.87 -20.25 12.86
N VAL A 218 -8.84 -18.92 12.70
CA VAL A 218 -9.97 -18.15 12.19
C VAL A 218 -9.55 -17.48 10.88
N GLN A 219 -10.22 -17.86 9.79
CA GLN A 219 -10.08 -17.17 8.52
C GLN A 219 -10.72 -15.79 8.62
N GLY A 220 -10.05 -14.79 8.03
CA GLY A 220 -10.61 -13.44 7.88
C GLY A 220 -11.67 -13.37 6.77
N TYR A 221 -11.80 -12.21 6.19
CA TYR A 221 -12.77 -11.97 5.12
C TYR A 221 -12.26 -12.51 3.78
N PRO A 222 -13.08 -13.30 3.04
CA PRO A 222 -12.64 -13.88 1.77
C PRO A 222 -12.36 -12.79 0.73
N ALA A 223 -11.18 -12.88 0.12
CA ALA A 223 -10.71 -11.99 -0.93
C ALA A 223 -10.53 -12.72 -2.28
N ASN A 224 -10.93 -13.98 -2.34
CA ASN A 224 -10.68 -14.89 -3.46
C ASN A 224 -11.93 -15.33 -4.19
N LYS A 225 -13.08 -14.65 -3.99
CA LYS A 225 -14.27 -14.93 -4.80
C LYS A 225 -14.00 -14.61 -6.27
N PRO A 226 -14.58 -15.35 -7.21
CA PRO A 226 -14.33 -15.19 -8.64
C PRO A 226 -14.46 -13.76 -9.15
N GLU A 227 -15.49 -13.04 -8.70
CA GLU A 227 -15.84 -11.69 -9.13
C GLU A 227 -15.06 -10.57 -8.43
N GLN A 228 -14.37 -10.89 -7.32
CA GLN A 228 -13.56 -9.89 -6.61
C GLN A 228 -12.26 -9.58 -7.37
N PRO A 229 -11.75 -8.33 -7.33
CA PRO A 229 -10.42 -8.00 -7.83
C PRO A 229 -9.35 -8.93 -7.28
N VAL A 230 -8.47 -9.39 -8.15
CA VAL A 230 -7.30 -10.16 -7.72
C VAL A 230 -6.35 -9.29 -6.92
N ILE A 231 -5.85 -9.79 -5.81
CA ILE A 231 -4.83 -9.16 -4.97
C ILE A 231 -3.68 -10.13 -4.70
N ARG A 232 -2.64 -9.68 -3.99
CA ARG A 232 -1.41 -10.48 -3.75
C ARG A 232 -0.75 -10.93 -5.06
N VAL A 233 -0.83 -10.09 -6.06
CA VAL A 233 -0.12 -10.22 -7.32
C VAL A 233 0.99 -9.18 -7.37
N SER A 234 2.17 -9.59 -7.83
CA SER A 234 3.28 -8.68 -8.06
C SER A 234 3.11 -7.95 -9.41
N TYR A 235 3.87 -6.88 -9.59
CA TYR A 235 3.98 -6.26 -10.90
C TYR A 235 4.41 -7.26 -11.99
N ASN A 236 5.38 -8.13 -11.65
CA ASN A 236 5.86 -9.15 -12.59
C ASN A 236 4.75 -10.16 -12.96
N ASP A 237 3.92 -10.58 -11.98
CA ASP A 237 2.77 -11.45 -12.25
C ASP A 237 1.75 -10.76 -13.18
N ALA A 238 1.45 -9.49 -12.92
CA ALA A 238 0.50 -8.71 -13.72
C ALA A 238 0.99 -8.49 -15.17
N MET A 239 2.27 -8.18 -15.36
CA MET A 239 2.86 -8.05 -16.69
C MET A 239 2.90 -9.37 -17.46
N GLU A 240 3.24 -10.46 -16.79
CA GLU A 240 3.24 -11.80 -17.39
C GLU A 240 1.81 -12.24 -17.77
N PHE A 241 0.82 -11.92 -16.94
CA PHE A 241 -0.58 -12.11 -17.26
C PHE A 241 -0.98 -11.38 -18.56
N CYS A 242 -0.67 -10.08 -18.63
CA CYS A 242 -0.93 -9.27 -19.83
C CYS A 242 -0.23 -9.82 -21.07
N ARG A 243 1.03 -10.27 -20.95
CA ARG A 243 1.81 -10.86 -22.02
C ARG A 243 1.14 -12.12 -22.56
N LYS A 244 0.76 -13.05 -21.67
CA LYS A 244 0.08 -14.30 -22.07
C LYS A 244 -1.28 -14.06 -22.70
N LEU A 245 -2.04 -13.07 -22.20
CA LEU A 245 -3.30 -12.69 -22.83
C LEU A 245 -3.08 -12.05 -24.19
N SER A 246 -2.03 -11.24 -24.36
CA SER A 246 -1.68 -10.67 -25.67
C SER A 246 -1.40 -11.75 -26.69
N GLU A 247 -0.63 -12.77 -26.33
CA GLU A 247 -0.35 -13.93 -27.19
C GLU A 247 -1.60 -14.71 -27.55
N LYS A 248 -2.50 -14.90 -26.58
CA LYS A 248 -3.75 -15.64 -26.76
C LYS A 248 -4.78 -14.93 -27.63
N THR A 249 -4.88 -13.61 -27.50
CA THR A 249 -5.93 -12.80 -28.13
C THR A 249 -5.47 -12.07 -29.39
N GLY A 250 -4.16 -11.93 -29.61
CA GLY A 250 -3.58 -11.10 -30.67
C GLY A 250 -3.69 -9.60 -30.41
N LEU A 251 -4.17 -9.17 -29.24
CA LEU A 251 -4.32 -7.79 -28.82
C LEU A 251 -3.07 -7.32 -28.05
N LYS A 252 -2.75 -6.03 -28.09
CA LYS A 252 -1.67 -5.46 -27.29
C LYS A 252 -2.16 -5.16 -25.87
N ILE A 253 -2.30 -6.17 -25.05
CA ILE A 253 -2.75 -6.04 -23.65
C ILE A 253 -1.55 -5.75 -22.76
N THR A 254 -1.66 -4.74 -21.90
CA THR A 254 -0.60 -4.36 -20.95
C THR A 254 -1.20 -3.62 -19.74
N LEU A 255 -0.36 -3.23 -18.79
CA LEU A 255 -0.73 -2.28 -17.74
C LEU A 255 -0.71 -0.84 -18.28
N PRO A 256 -1.52 0.08 -17.73
CA PRO A 256 -1.42 1.49 -18.06
C PRO A 256 -0.08 2.07 -17.62
N THR A 257 0.39 3.11 -18.29
CA THR A 257 1.36 4.02 -17.70
C THR A 257 0.71 4.78 -16.54
N GLU A 258 1.52 5.34 -15.67
CA GLU A 258 1.03 6.18 -14.58
C GLU A 258 0.19 7.37 -15.10
N ALA A 259 0.62 7.97 -16.21
CA ALA A 259 -0.10 9.06 -16.85
C ALA A 259 -1.44 8.61 -17.46
N GLN A 260 -1.47 7.46 -18.14
CA GLN A 260 -2.72 6.88 -18.66
C GLN A 260 -3.70 6.59 -17.54
N TRP A 261 -3.20 6.05 -16.43
CA TRP A 261 -4.01 5.75 -15.26
C TRP A 261 -4.60 7.04 -14.65
N GLU A 262 -3.78 8.07 -14.39
CA GLU A 262 -4.24 9.32 -13.77
C GLU A 262 -5.21 10.09 -14.69
N TRP A 263 -4.96 10.12 -16.00
CA TRP A 263 -5.88 10.69 -16.99
C TRP A 263 -7.25 10.01 -16.95
N ALA A 264 -7.26 8.68 -16.95
CA ALA A 264 -8.47 7.87 -16.93
C ALA A 264 -9.23 8.02 -15.59
N CYS A 265 -8.49 8.06 -14.46
CA CYS A 265 -9.03 8.27 -13.13
C CYS A 265 -9.72 9.63 -12.98
N ARG A 266 -9.04 10.71 -13.37
CA ARG A 266 -9.56 12.07 -13.28
C ARG A 266 -10.79 12.33 -14.15
N ALA A 267 -10.85 11.73 -15.30
CA ALA A 267 -11.96 11.89 -16.26
C ALA A 267 -12.44 13.35 -16.42
N GLY A 268 -11.48 14.29 -16.52
CA GLY A 268 -11.74 15.72 -16.67
C GLY A 268 -11.67 16.55 -15.38
N SER A 269 -11.64 15.93 -14.22
CA SER A 269 -11.58 16.62 -12.92
C SER A 269 -10.14 17.06 -12.58
N ASP A 270 -9.99 18.28 -12.07
CA ASP A 270 -8.76 18.78 -11.44
C ASP A 270 -8.78 18.64 -9.91
N GLN A 271 -9.85 18.06 -9.37
CA GLN A 271 -10.01 17.83 -7.95
C GLN A 271 -9.22 16.60 -7.47
N ASP A 272 -9.31 16.29 -6.18
CA ASP A 272 -8.62 15.15 -5.59
C ASP A 272 -9.21 13.83 -6.08
N PHE A 273 -10.54 13.81 -6.29
CA PHE A 273 -11.30 12.69 -6.87
C PHE A 273 -12.02 13.14 -8.14
N TRP A 274 -12.47 12.19 -8.96
CA TRP A 274 -13.30 12.53 -10.12
C TRP A 274 -14.66 13.15 -9.71
N TYR A 275 -15.11 12.87 -8.49
CA TYR A 275 -16.39 13.35 -7.93
C TYR A 275 -16.26 14.55 -6.97
N GLY A 276 -15.06 15.07 -6.71
CA GLY A 276 -14.87 16.25 -5.88
C GLY A 276 -13.53 16.33 -5.15
N ASP A 277 -13.50 17.18 -4.14
CA ASP A 277 -12.34 17.40 -3.29
C ASP A 277 -12.21 16.34 -2.18
N MET A 278 -11.25 16.53 -1.27
CA MET A 278 -10.95 15.63 -0.16
C MET A 278 -12.12 15.44 0.83
N HIS A 279 -13.15 16.28 0.76
CA HIS A 279 -14.34 16.23 1.63
C HIS A 279 -15.56 15.65 0.93
N ALA A 280 -15.46 15.29 -0.34
CA ALA A 280 -16.55 14.70 -1.10
C ALA A 280 -17.01 13.36 -0.49
N ASP A 281 -18.31 13.12 -0.57
CA ASP A 281 -18.91 11.85 -0.14
C ASP A 281 -18.53 10.73 -1.11
N PHE A 282 -17.85 9.71 -0.59
CA PHE A 282 -17.42 8.56 -1.36
C PHE A 282 -18.33 7.33 -1.23
N GLY A 283 -19.33 7.36 -0.35
CA GLY A 283 -20.10 6.18 0.02
C GLY A 283 -20.79 5.42 -1.11
N LYS A 284 -21.06 6.09 -2.25
CA LYS A 284 -21.58 5.45 -3.48
C LYS A 284 -20.59 5.45 -4.64
N LYS A 285 -19.39 5.95 -4.40
CA LYS A 285 -18.40 6.20 -5.44
C LYS A 285 -17.29 5.18 -5.43
N ASP A 286 -16.78 4.84 -4.24
CA ASP A 286 -15.61 4.01 -4.11
C ASP A 286 -15.58 3.28 -2.75
N ASN A 287 -14.92 2.12 -2.72
CA ASN A 287 -14.67 1.33 -1.52
C ASN A 287 -13.40 1.84 -0.82
N LEU A 288 -13.57 2.64 0.20
CA LEU A 288 -12.49 3.24 1.00
C LEU A 288 -12.69 2.90 2.48
N ALA A 289 -11.66 3.17 3.28
CA ALA A 289 -11.77 3.04 4.72
C ALA A 289 -12.90 3.91 5.27
N ASP A 290 -13.89 3.27 5.82
CA ASP A 290 -15.10 3.84 6.38
C ASP A 290 -15.37 3.30 7.79
N LYS A 291 -16.57 3.46 8.30
CA LYS A 291 -16.98 2.94 9.61
C LYS A 291 -16.87 1.41 9.68
N THR A 292 -17.10 0.70 8.59
CA THR A 292 -16.95 -0.75 8.51
C THR A 292 -15.51 -1.18 8.78
N THR A 293 -14.53 -0.39 8.36
CA THR A 293 -13.10 -0.66 8.56
C THR A 293 -12.70 -0.73 10.05
N LEU A 294 -13.52 -0.17 10.97
CA LEU A 294 -13.35 -0.36 12.41
C LEU A 294 -13.28 -1.82 12.82
N LEU A 295 -13.93 -2.70 12.09
CA LEU A 295 -14.00 -4.12 12.46
C LEU A 295 -12.64 -4.80 12.47
N PHE A 296 -11.69 -4.38 11.64
CA PHE A 296 -10.34 -4.96 11.67
C PHE A 296 -9.20 -3.96 11.83
N ALA A 297 -9.36 -2.71 11.40
CA ALA A 297 -8.28 -1.74 11.45
C ALA A 297 -7.87 -1.35 12.88
N VAL A 298 -8.76 -1.46 13.82
CA VAL A 298 -8.56 -1.00 15.20
C VAL A 298 -7.76 -1.98 16.04
N TYR A 299 -7.99 -3.25 15.87
CA TYR A 299 -7.32 -4.28 16.65
C TYR A 299 -6.16 -4.96 15.94
N GLY A 300 -6.11 -4.87 14.61
CA GLY A 300 -5.07 -5.49 13.79
C GLY A 300 -5.00 -7.02 13.87
N VAL A 301 -5.69 -7.60 14.83
CA VAL A 301 -5.66 -9.01 15.15
C VAL A 301 -7.05 -9.60 15.36
N ASP A 302 -8.01 -8.78 15.80
CA ASP A 302 -9.36 -9.26 16.11
C ASP A 302 -10.40 -8.27 15.54
N PRO A 303 -11.24 -8.65 14.56
CA PRO A 303 -12.21 -7.77 13.90
C PRO A 303 -13.39 -7.45 14.83
N GLN A 304 -13.11 -6.72 15.88
CA GLN A 304 -14.15 -6.21 16.77
C GLN A 304 -14.16 -4.68 16.76
N PRO A 305 -15.33 -4.06 16.65
CA PRO A 305 -15.42 -2.62 16.68
C PRO A 305 -14.96 -2.09 18.04
N MET A 306 -14.05 -1.13 18.04
CA MET A 306 -13.65 -0.46 19.27
C MET A 306 -14.76 0.48 19.72
N ALA A 307 -15.25 0.31 20.94
CA ALA A 307 -16.23 1.21 21.50
C ALA A 307 -15.68 2.64 21.60
N LYS A 308 -16.47 3.64 21.24
CA LYS A 308 -16.10 5.07 21.38
C LYS A 308 -15.72 5.48 22.82
N THR A 309 -16.20 4.73 23.79
CA THR A 309 -15.84 4.88 25.20
C THR A 309 -14.45 4.38 25.55
N ASN A 310 -13.81 3.62 24.66
CA ASN A 310 -12.44 3.16 24.87
C ASN A 310 -11.48 4.36 24.85
N PRO A 311 -10.61 4.54 25.87
CA PRO A 311 -9.66 5.65 25.92
C PRO A 311 -8.72 5.73 24.70
N TRP A 312 -8.46 4.61 24.06
CA TRP A 312 -7.58 4.51 22.89
C TRP A 312 -8.28 4.91 21.57
N TYR A 313 -9.60 4.95 21.53
CA TYR A 313 -10.37 5.28 20.33
C TYR A 313 -9.89 6.58 19.68
N LYS A 314 -9.59 7.60 20.45
CA LYS A 314 -9.12 8.91 19.97
C LYS A 314 -7.80 8.86 19.17
N TYR A 315 -7.00 7.82 19.35
CA TYR A 315 -5.74 7.65 18.62
C TYR A 315 -5.93 7.03 17.23
N TYR A 316 -7.10 6.46 16.96
CA TYR A 316 -7.48 5.92 15.67
C TYR A 316 -8.17 7.00 14.84
N THR A 317 -7.39 8.02 14.47
CA THR A 317 -7.89 9.27 13.89
C THR A 317 -8.37 9.17 12.45
N PHE A 318 -8.25 7.99 11.82
CA PHE A 318 -8.74 7.81 10.45
C PHE A 318 -10.23 7.54 10.36
N LEU A 319 -10.91 7.35 11.48
CA LEU A 319 -12.30 6.95 11.52
C LEU A 319 -13.32 8.10 11.58
N PRO A 320 -13.04 9.22 12.26
CA PRO A 320 -14.06 10.24 12.45
C PRO A 320 -14.61 10.85 11.17
N LYS A 321 -13.84 10.91 10.10
CA LYS A 321 -14.29 11.46 8.81
C LYS A 321 -15.11 10.47 8.00
N GLU A 322 -14.77 9.21 8.12
CA GLU A 322 -15.33 8.09 7.39
C GLU A 322 -16.51 7.46 8.12
N GLU A 323 -16.77 7.88 9.36
CA GLU A 323 -17.90 7.39 10.18
C GLU A 323 -19.30 7.68 9.59
N SER A 324 -19.43 8.60 8.67
CA SER A 324 -20.68 8.86 7.97
C SER A 324 -20.99 7.83 6.88
N VAL A 325 -19.98 7.08 6.44
CA VAL A 325 -20.09 6.00 5.47
C VAL A 325 -20.03 4.67 6.20
N ASP A 326 -20.92 3.75 5.85
CA ASP A 326 -21.01 2.40 6.42
C ASP A 326 -21.54 1.48 5.32
N ASP A 327 -20.66 1.11 4.41
CA ASP A 327 -21.03 0.34 3.23
C ASP A 327 -21.02 -1.18 3.45
N GLY A 328 -20.52 -1.63 4.61
CA GLY A 328 -20.44 -3.03 5.00
C GLY A 328 -19.31 -3.82 4.32
N ASN A 329 -18.44 -3.18 3.54
CA ASN A 329 -17.40 -3.83 2.78
C ASN A 329 -16.06 -3.77 3.51
N LEU A 330 -15.60 -4.89 4.04
CA LEU A 330 -14.34 -5.04 4.77
C LEU A 330 -13.16 -5.40 3.89
N VAL A 331 -13.42 -5.79 2.66
CA VAL A 331 -12.45 -6.19 1.65
C VAL A 331 -12.90 -5.68 0.29
N GLN A 332 -12.10 -5.90 -0.72
CA GLN A 332 -12.48 -5.55 -2.10
C GLN A 332 -13.77 -6.24 -2.52
N VAL A 333 -14.59 -5.51 -3.24
CA VAL A 333 -15.84 -5.99 -3.81
C VAL A 333 -15.75 -6.14 -5.31
N GLY A 334 -16.46 -7.13 -5.84
CA GLY A 334 -16.52 -7.39 -7.28
C GLY A 334 -17.64 -6.63 -7.96
N GLY A 335 -17.55 -6.55 -9.29
CA GLY A 335 -18.59 -6.01 -10.13
C GLY A 335 -18.77 -4.48 -10.02
N LYS A 336 -19.97 -4.02 -10.31
CA LYS A 336 -20.33 -2.59 -10.35
C LYS A 336 -21.02 -2.16 -9.06
N ALA A 337 -20.33 -2.36 -7.95
CA ALA A 337 -20.87 -2.03 -6.63
C ALA A 337 -21.03 -0.51 -6.42
N TYR A 338 -20.22 0.29 -7.12
CA TYR A 338 -20.16 1.75 -6.99
C TYR A 338 -20.48 2.43 -8.31
N GLU A 339 -20.53 3.76 -8.32
CA GLU A 339 -20.76 4.55 -9.52
C GLU A 339 -19.49 4.63 -10.40
N ALA A 340 -19.70 4.59 -11.71
CA ALA A 340 -18.61 4.79 -12.66
C ALA A 340 -18.22 6.27 -12.75
N ASN A 341 -16.93 6.52 -13.00
CA ASN A 341 -16.47 7.86 -13.39
C ASN A 341 -17.02 8.25 -14.77
N PRO A 342 -16.88 9.52 -15.18
CA PRO A 342 -17.41 9.98 -16.47
C PRO A 342 -16.88 9.28 -17.73
N PHE A 343 -15.77 8.56 -17.67
CA PHE A 343 -15.30 7.68 -18.75
C PHE A 343 -15.89 6.27 -18.69
N GLY A 344 -16.66 5.94 -17.64
CA GLY A 344 -17.27 4.63 -17.46
C GLY A 344 -16.40 3.61 -16.74
N LEU A 345 -15.42 4.06 -15.98
CA LEU A 345 -14.54 3.24 -15.14
C LEU A 345 -15.05 3.21 -13.71
N TYR A 346 -15.03 2.03 -13.09
CA TYR A 346 -15.44 1.82 -11.70
C TYR A 346 -14.22 1.69 -10.78
N SER A 347 -14.40 2.04 -9.51
CA SER A 347 -13.42 1.83 -8.44
C SER A 347 -12.03 2.40 -8.77
N MET A 348 -11.99 3.64 -9.28
CA MET A 348 -10.72 4.31 -9.56
C MET A 348 -10.07 4.89 -8.30
N HIS A 349 -10.83 4.99 -7.20
CA HIS A 349 -10.35 5.46 -5.90
C HIS A 349 -10.77 4.46 -4.83
N GLY A 350 -9.86 3.61 -4.38
CA GLY A 350 -10.18 2.58 -3.40
C GLY A 350 -10.31 1.18 -4.01
N ASN A 351 -11.06 0.32 -3.39
CA ASN A 351 -11.22 -1.09 -3.67
C ASN A 351 -9.88 -1.85 -3.67
N VAL A 352 -9.08 -1.81 -4.73
CA VAL A 352 -7.68 -2.27 -4.71
C VAL A 352 -6.76 -1.24 -5.37
N ALA A 353 -5.57 -1.06 -4.83
CA ALA A 353 -4.55 -0.27 -5.51
C ALA A 353 -4.09 -1.01 -6.78
N GLU A 354 -3.75 -0.27 -7.83
CA GLU A 354 -3.53 -0.83 -9.15
C GLU A 354 -2.10 -0.61 -9.63
N TRP A 355 -1.42 -1.69 -10.02
CA TRP A 355 -0.13 -1.60 -10.68
C TRP A 355 -0.21 -0.82 -11.98
N THR A 356 0.76 0.08 -12.16
CA THR A 356 1.05 0.71 -13.44
C THR A 356 2.39 0.19 -13.98
N ARG A 357 2.65 0.32 -15.28
CA ARG A 357 3.93 -0.11 -15.86
C ARG A 357 5.07 0.91 -15.66
N SER A 358 4.78 2.07 -15.04
CA SER A 358 5.77 3.13 -14.83
C SER A 358 6.69 2.84 -13.65
N ASP A 359 7.94 3.26 -13.77
CA ASP A 359 8.88 3.31 -12.68
C ASP A 359 8.51 4.46 -11.71
N TYR A 360 8.77 4.25 -10.41
CA TYR A 360 8.57 5.29 -9.43
C TYR A 360 9.76 6.25 -9.45
N VAL A 361 9.62 7.29 -10.26
CA VAL A 361 10.62 8.35 -10.42
C VAL A 361 10.10 9.68 -9.88
N SER A 362 10.99 10.62 -9.65
CA SER A 362 10.64 11.95 -9.14
C SER A 362 9.79 12.74 -10.13
N TYR A 363 8.89 13.56 -9.60
CA TYR A 363 8.15 14.54 -10.40
C TYR A 363 9.02 15.80 -10.65
N PRO A 364 8.76 16.59 -11.71
CA PRO A 364 7.56 16.55 -12.57
C PRO A 364 7.56 15.32 -13.49
N TYR A 365 6.39 14.74 -13.70
CA TYR A 365 6.24 13.60 -14.59
C TYR A 365 6.81 13.90 -15.97
N ASN A 366 7.60 12.99 -16.48
CA ASN A 366 8.19 13.08 -17.82
C ASN A 366 8.21 11.69 -18.48
N GLU A 367 7.33 11.48 -19.45
CA GLU A 367 7.23 10.21 -20.16
C GLU A 367 8.52 9.85 -20.93
N LYS A 368 9.34 10.84 -21.26
CA LYS A 368 10.63 10.66 -21.98
C LYS A 368 11.81 10.51 -21.03
N THR A 369 11.57 10.42 -19.72
CA THR A 369 12.66 10.24 -18.77
C THR A 369 13.41 8.94 -19.06
N LYS A 370 14.72 8.98 -18.87
CA LYS A 370 15.57 7.77 -18.85
C LYS A 370 15.85 7.31 -17.44
N GLU A 371 15.31 8.01 -16.44
CA GLU A 371 15.42 7.60 -15.06
C GLU A 371 14.67 6.29 -14.87
N THR A 372 15.30 5.39 -14.17
CA THR A 372 14.73 4.10 -13.77
C THR A 372 14.71 4.01 -12.25
N SER A 373 13.83 3.20 -11.73
CA SER A 373 13.73 2.94 -10.30
C SER A 373 13.63 1.44 -10.05
N GLU A 374 14.09 1.01 -8.90
CA GLU A 374 13.83 -0.35 -8.42
C GLU A 374 12.36 -0.57 -8.06
N TYR A 375 11.59 0.52 -7.95
CA TYR A 375 10.19 0.50 -7.57
C TYR A 375 9.28 0.77 -8.77
N LYS A 376 8.13 0.14 -8.77
CA LYS A 376 7.01 0.41 -9.68
C LYS A 376 5.91 1.17 -8.96
N VAL A 377 5.14 1.92 -9.73
CA VAL A 377 4.04 2.74 -9.20
C VAL A 377 2.77 1.93 -9.10
N ALA A 378 2.12 1.96 -7.93
CA ALA A 378 0.73 1.60 -7.75
C ALA A 378 -0.11 2.83 -7.42
N ARG A 379 -1.36 2.86 -7.89
CA ARG A 379 -2.26 4.01 -7.85
C ARG A 379 -3.64 3.62 -7.28
N GLY A 380 -4.45 4.60 -6.94
CA GLY A 380 -5.87 4.44 -6.62
C GLY A 380 -6.21 4.25 -5.14
N GLY A 381 -5.29 3.75 -4.33
CA GLY A 381 -5.63 3.34 -2.96
C GLY A 381 -6.45 2.06 -2.92
N SER A 382 -6.97 1.69 -1.76
CA SER A 382 -7.69 0.42 -1.56
C SER A 382 -8.76 0.55 -0.46
N TYR A 383 -9.54 -0.50 -0.27
CA TYR A 383 -10.61 -0.61 0.74
C TYR A 383 -10.18 -0.27 2.19
N ILE A 384 -8.88 -0.31 2.51
CA ILE A 384 -8.37 0.09 3.83
C ILE A 384 -7.72 1.48 3.85
N ASP A 385 -7.62 2.12 2.69
CA ASP A 385 -6.99 3.42 2.61
C ASP A 385 -8.02 4.53 2.87
N ARG A 386 -7.59 5.53 3.63
CA ARG A 386 -8.39 6.76 3.82
C ARG A 386 -8.40 7.57 2.52
N PRO A 387 -9.40 8.44 2.33
CA PRO A 387 -9.52 9.27 1.14
C PRO A 387 -8.21 9.92 0.69
N LYS A 388 -7.42 10.48 1.61
CA LYS A 388 -6.13 11.13 1.27
C LYS A 388 -5.11 10.20 0.60
N TYR A 389 -5.23 8.89 0.79
CA TYR A 389 -4.33 7.89 0.20
C TYR A 389 -4.90 7.24 -1.07
N ALA A 390 -6.06 7.69 -1.50
CA ALA A 390 -6.74 7.22 -2.69
C ALA A 390 -7.01 8.32 -3.73
N ALA A 391 -6.54 9.56 -3.48
CA ALA A 391 -6.70 10.66 -4.42
C ALA A 391 -6.05 10.38 -5.77
N SER A 392 -6.55 11.02 -6.84
CA SER A 392 -6.07 10.85 -8.22
C SER A 392 -4.55 11.01 -8.36
N HIS A 393 -3.93 11.82 -7.52
CA HIS A 393 -2.51 12.12 -7.53
C HIS A 393 -1.68 11.26 -6.56
N THR A 394 -2.30 10.43 -5.73
CA THR A 394 -1.59 9.61 -4.74
C THR A 394 -0.82 8.50 -5.43
N ARG A 395 0.42 8.30 -5.00
CA ARG A 395 1.36 7.33 -5.53
C ARG A 395 1.82 6.38 -4.43
N LYS A 396 2.01 5.11 -4.76
CA LYS A 396 2.63 4.12 -3.88
C LYS A 396 3.76 3.44 -4.63
N ALA A 397 4.87 3.21 -3.94
CA ALA A 397 6.06 2.58 -4.50
C ALA A 397 6.24 1.18 -3.92
N TYR A 398 6.37 0.18 -4.77
CA TYR A 398 6.66 -1.19 -4.36
C TYR A 398 7.70 -1.82 -5.29
N TYR A 399 8.48 -2.75 -4.77
CA TYR A 399 9.34 -3.57 -5.62
C TYR A 399 8.51 -4.43 -6.57
N PRO A 400 8.98 -4.67 -7.81
CA PRO A 400 8.20 -5.38 -8.83
C PRO A 400 7.88 -6.84 -8.49
N TYR A 401 8.53 -7.42 -7.50
CA TYR A 401 8.28 -8.77 -7.02
C TYR A 401 7.37 -8.84 -5.79
N GLN A 402 7.03 -7.71 -5.18
CA GLN A 402 6.19 -7.68 -3.99
C GLN A 402 4.74 -8.05 -4.32
N ARG A 403 4.18 -8.97 -3.54
CA ARG A 403 2.78 -9.37 -3.57
C ARG A 403 2.07 -8.74 -2.38
N VAL A 404 1.48 -7.58 -2.61
CA VAL A 404 0.85 -6.77 -1.57
C VAL A 404 -0.62 -7.17 -1.42
N PHE A 405 -1.10 -7.26 -0.19
CA PHE A 405 -2.41 -7.83 0.13
C PHE A 405 -3.61 -7.01 -0.34
N ASN A 406 -3.42 -5.77 -0.70
CA ASN A 406 -4.43 -4.83 -1.18
C ASN A 406 -4.07 -4.19 -2.53
N VAL A 407 -3.18 -4.83 -3.30
CA VAL A 407 -2.75 -4.38 -4.62
C VAL A 407 -3.10 -5.43 -5.66
N GLY A 408 -3.85 -5.00 -6.65
CA GLY A 408 -4.19 -5.70 -7.87
C GLY A 408 -3.75 -4.92 -9.10
N PHE A 409 -4.51 -4.99 -10.18
CA PHE A 409 -4.23 -4.24 -11.40
C PHE A 409 -5.43 -4.16 -12.34
N ARG A 410 -5.35 -3.28 -13.31
CA ARG A 410 -6.31 -3.10 -14.40
C ARG A 410 -5.57 -3.13 -15.72
N MET A 411 -6.15 -3.81 -16.72
CA MET A 411 -5.57 -3.94 -18.05
C MET A 411 -5.94 -2.78 -18.96
N ILE A 412 -5.06 -2.49 -19.91
CA ILE A 412 -5.38 -1.69 -21.09
C ILE A 412 -5.09 -2.49 -22.38
N ILE A 413 -5.72 -2.04 -23.49
CA ILE A 413 -5.35 -2.46 -24.85
C ILE A 413 -4.85 -1.21 -25.57
N GLU A 414 -3.66 -1.29 -26.12
CA GLU A 414 -3.09 -0.26 -27.00
C GLU A 414 -3.43 -0.57 -28.47
N ASP A 415 -3.79 0.49 -29.22
CA ASP A 415 -4.06 0.38 -30.66
C ASP A 415 -2.76 0.21 -31.47
#